data_dcbfbf456a05beb65452fb3f91a2d675
#
_entry.id   dcbfbf456a05beb65452fb3f91a2d675
#
_cell.length_a   1.000
_cell.length_b   1.000
_cell.length_c   1.000
_cell.angle_alpha   90.00
_cell.angle_beta   90.00
_cell.angle_gamma   90.00
#
_symmetry.space_group_name_H-M   'P 1'
#
loop_
_entity.id
_entity.type
_entity.pdbx_description
1 polymer ?
#
loop_
_entity_poly.entity_id
_entity_poly.type
_entity_poly.pdbx_seq_one_letter_code
_entity_poly.pdbx_strand_id
1 'polypeptide(L)'
;MEINWWPIIAAVVAVIAVAYYRFTRTYDFFEKRGIPYYSYVPILGSIWEAILQRISFAETVEKIYQAFPDSKYIGFFDFASPIVMIRDLELLKSITVKNFDHFPDHRSFDSVDRDPLFGKNLFALRGDRWKEVRNTLSPAFTSSKMKAMFVLMRECAKEYGDYFASLPADQTTLELKDSFTKYTNDVIATCAFGINVNSIKDPKNKFYVYGREATHFGRSQSIKFFIVRSLPWVARALNIRIIRKQVADFFQDLVAITIKTRDEKGIVRPDMLQLMMETRGKLGPGKDLTIEDMTAQAFVFFFGGFESTSTLMCFAAYEVGINEEVQKRLQDEIDQVLEDCKGEATYEAINDMKYLDAVILESLRMYPTIVAVDRLCVKPFELPPHLPGKKPYIVQENECIWIPIYGIQRDPQNYPEPNKFNPDRFYSDAKQMLNSSSLFTFGLGPRMCIGNRFAILEAKVLLFYIFAKCNLLPCAKTSIPLKLNKKGFAMTSENGFWFNIQPRNIKKGEVEKITVPGKTMFIEKIPDRHPDN
;
A
#
# COMPACT_ATOMS: atom_id res chain seq x y z
N MET A 1 -31.92 -3.05 -49.89
CA MET A 1 -32.29 -2.02 -48.88
C MET A 1 -31.01 -1.32 -48.48
N GLU A 2 -30.74 -0.13 -49.00
CA GLU A 2 -29.58 0.67 -48.58
C GLU A 2 -29.85 1.18 -47.17
N ILE A 3 -28.98 0.81 -46.23
CA ILE A 3 -29.08 1.31 -44.83
C ILE A 3 -28.72 2.79 -44.88
N ASN A 4 -29.67 3.65 -44.51
CA ASN A 4 -29.42 5.07 -44.36
C ASN A 4 -28.57 5.29 -43.11
N TRP A 5 -27.25 5.48 -43.26
CA TRP A 5 -26.30 5.67 -42.17
C TRP A 5 -26.37 7.05 -41.48
N TRP A 6 -27.01 8.04 -42.08
CA TRP A 6 -27.07 9.40 -41.59
C TRP A 6 -27.66 9.53 -40.18
N PRO A 7 -28.77 8.86 -39.82
CA PRO A 7 -29.30 8.91 -38.46
C PRO A 7 -28.34 8.31 -37.44
N ILE A 8 -27.62 7.26 -37.80
CA ILE A 8 -26.65 6.59 -36.92
C ILE A 8 -25.45 7.51 -36.67
N ILE A 9 -24.92 8.13 -37.74
CA ILE A 9 -23.81 9.10 -37.64
C ILE A 9 -24.25 10.31 -36.80
N ALA A 10 -25.43 10.87 -37.03
CA ALA A 10 -25.97 11.98 -36.27
C ALA A 10 -26.11 11.62 -34.77
N ALA A 11 -26.61 10.43 -34.45
CA ALA A 11 -26.71 9.95 -33.06
C ALA A 11 -25.34 9.80 -32.40
N VAL A 12 -24.34 9.24 -33.11
CA VAL A 12 -22.98 9.11 -32.62
C VAL A 12 -22.33 10.47 -32.36
N VAL A 13 -22.49 11.41 -33.31
CA VAL A 13 -21.98 12.80 -33.14
C VAL A 13 -22.64 13.48 -31.96
N ALA A 14 -23.96 13.35 -31.78
CA ALA A 14 -24.68 13.90 -30.65
C ALA A 14 -24.19 13.31 -29.31
N VAL A 15 -23.99 12.00 -29.23
CA VAL A 15 -23.44 11.32 -28.05
C VAL A 15 -22.03 11.85 -27.72
N ILE A 16 -21.17 11.98 -28.74
CA ILE A 16 -19.81 12.52 -28.57
C ILE A 16 -19.86 13.97 -28.09
N ALA A 17 -20.72 14.81 -28.67
CA ALA A 17 -20.88 16.21 -28.27
C ALA A 17 -21.38 16.36 -26.83
N VAL A 18 -22.38 15.57 -26.43
CA VAL A 18 -22.89 15.53 -25.05
C VAL A 18 -21.82 15.03 -24.08
N ALA A 19 -21.10 13.98 -24.43
CA ALA A 19 -20.00 13.47 -23.64
C ALA A 19 -18.89 14.53 -23.48
N TYR A 20 -18.47 15.16 -24.58
CA TYR A 20 -17.48 16.24 -24.55
C TYR A 20 -17.93 17.40 -23.65
N TYR A 21 -19.15 17.90 -23.84
CA TYR A 21 -19.71 18.96 -22.99
C TYR A 21 -19.74 18.55 -21.51
N ARG A 22 -20.16 17.32 -21.22
CA ARG A 22 -20.24 16.82 -19.84
C ARG A 22 -18.87 16.72 -19.18
N PHE A 23 -17.84 16.33 -19.93
CA PHE A 23 -16.47 16.23 -19.44
C PHE A 23 -15.79 17.60 -19.31
N THR A 24 -16.13 18.57 -20.15
CA THR A 24 -15.40 19.86 -20.20
C THR A 24 -16.07 20.97 -19.38
N ARG A 25 -17.35 20.82 -19.01
CA ARG A 25 -18.12 21.86 -18.32
C ARG A 25 -17.55 22.29 -16.95
N THR A 26 -16.64 21.51 -16.39
CA THR A 26 -16.02 21.77 -15.09
C THR A 26 -14.66 22.44 -15.21
N TYR A 27 -14.12 22.62 -16.40
CA TYR A 27 -12.75 23.12 -16.57
C TYR A 27 -12.57 24.61 -16.28
N ASP A 28 -13.64 25.39 -16.14
CA ASP A 28 -13.61 26.76 -15.68
C ASP A 28 -13.65 26.89 -14.14
N PHE A 29 -13.69 25.76 -13.42
CA PHE A 29 -13.87 25.68 -11.98
C PHE A 29 -12.86 26.49 -11.19
N PHE A 30 -11.57 26.34 -11.49
CA PHE A 30 -10.49 27.02 -10.77
C PHE A 30 -10.36 28.48 -11.19
N GLU A 31 -10.54 28.78 -12.48
CA GLU A 31 -10.49 30.15 -13.01
C GLU A 31 -11.55 31.04 -12.33
N LYS A 32 -12.81 30.57 -12.26
CA LYS A 32 -13.91 31.27 -11.58
C LYS A 32 -13.64 31.52 -10.09
N ARG A 33 -12.79 30.73 -9.47
CA ARG A 33 -12.47 30.81 -8.04
C ARG A 33 -11.12 31.49 -7.76
N GLY A 34 -10.40 31.87 -8.80
CA GLY A 34 -9.09 32.51 -8.68
C GLY A 34 -8.02 31.61 -8.06
N ILE A 35 -8.14 30.29 -8.23
CA ILE A 35 -7.19 29.29 -7.74
C ILE A 35 -6.20 28.99 -8.87
N PRO A 36 -4.87 29.04 -8.64
CA PRO A 36 -3.90 28.60 -9.63
C PRO A 36 -4.07 27.10 -9.89
N TYR A 37 -3.99 26.70 -11.15
CA TYR A 37 -4.18 25.29 -11.52
C TYR A 37 -3.19 24.82 -12.58
N TYR A 38 -2.88 23.53 -12.52
CA TYR A 38 -2.01 22.88 -13.48
C TYR A 38 -2.73 22.62 -14.80
N SER A 39 -2.00 22.72 -15.91
CA SER A 39 -2.55 22.51 -17.25
C SER A 39 -3.22 21.13 -17.39
N TYR A 40 -4.20 21.04 -18.28
CA TYR A 40 -4.97 19.82 -18.53
C TYR A 40 -5.17 19.58 -20.03
N VAL A 41 -5.44 18.31 -20.34
CA VAL A 41 -5.94 17.91 -21.67
C VAL A 41 -7.41 17.52 -21.52
N PRO A 42 -8.29 17.99 -22.39
CA PRO A 42 -9.72 17.64 -22.34
C PRO A 42 -9.91 16.12 -22.21
N ILE A 43 -10.83 15.68 -21.37
CA ILE A 43 -11.17 14.29 -21.04
C ILE A 43 -10.10 13.62 -20.13
N LEU A 44 -8.82 13.76 -20.44
CA LEU A 44 -7.73 13.11 -19.66
C LEU A 44 -7.33 13.89 -18.40
N GLY A 45 -7.67 15.18 -18.32
CA GLY A 45 -7.32 16.04 -17.20
C GLY A 45 -5.83 16.36 -17.13
N SER A 46 -5.37 16.71 -15.94
CA SER A 46 -3.97 17.07 -15.66
C SER A 46 -3.03 15.86 -15.56
N ILE A 47 -3.59 14.65 -15.41
CA ILE A 47 -2.83 13.41 -15.25
C ILE A 47 -2.61 12.65 -16.58
N TRP A 48 -2.81 13.33 -17.71
CA TRP A 48 -2.76 12.74 -19.04
C TRP A 48 -1.41 12.07 -19.40
N GLU A 49 -0.27 12.60 -18.91
CA GLU A 49 1.04 12.01 -19.14
C GLU A 49 1.17 10.62 -18.51
N ALA A 50 0.63 10.44 -17.29
CA ALA A 50 0.59 9.13 -16.64
C ALA A 50 -0.37 8.17 -17.34
N ILE A 51 -1.55 8.63 -17.77
CA ILE A 51 -2.52 7.82 -18.50
C ILE A 51 -1.91 7.30 -19.81
N LEU A 52 -1.18 8.16 -20.54
CA LEU A 52 -0.47 7.81 -21.77
C LEU A 52 0.88 7.12 -21.53
N GLN A 53 1.22 6.80 -20.27
CA GLN A 53 2.46 6.12 -19.88
C GLN A 53 3.74 6.83 -20.35
N ARG A 54 3.72 8.17 -20.46
CA ARG A 54 4.89 8.98 -20.81
C ARG A 54 5.84 9.12 -19.63
N ILE A 55 5.26 9.35 -18.44
CA ILE A 55 5.94 9.39 -17.16
C ILE A 55 5.17 8.56 -16.14
N SER A 56 5.79 8.26 -14.99
CA SER A 56 5.11 7.55 -13.91
C SER A 56 4.05 8.44 -13.23
N PHE A 57 3.13 7.82 -12.51
CA PHE A 57 2.14 8.56 -11.73
C PHE A 57 2.79 9.41 -10.62
N ALA A 58 3.87 8.91 -10.02
CA ALA A 58 4.65 9.66 -9.03
C ALA A 58 5.26 10.94 -9.60
N GLU A 59 5.91 10.86 -10.76
CA GLU A 59 6.46 12.02 -11.46
C GLU A 59 5.36 13.01 -11.88
N THR A 60 4.17 12.52 -12.24
CA THR A 60 3.02 13.39 -12.52
C THR A 60 2.58 14.17 -11.29
N VAL A 61 2.47 13.50 -10.12
CA VAL A 61 2.13 14.16 -8.85
C VAL A 61 3.17 15.20 -8.47
N GLU A 62 4.45 14.88 -8.65
CA GLU A 62 5.55 15.82 -8.39
C GLU A 62 5.50 17.05 -9.30
N LYS A 63 5.31 16.89 -10.62
CA LYS A 63 5.14 17.98 -11.57
C LYS A 63 3.99 18.93 -11.18
N ILE A 64 2.84 18.36 -10.83
CA ILE A 64 1.69 19.15 -10.38
C ILE A 64 2.05 19.90 -9.10
N TYR A 65 2.68 19.22 -8.13
CA TYR A 65 3.09 19.81 -6.85
C TYR A 65 4.06 20.99 -7.03
N GLN A 66 5.00 20.89 -7.96
CA GLN A 66 6.05 21.89 -8.19
C GLN A 66 5.59 23.07 -9.06
N ALA A 67 4.40 22.99 -9.71
CA ALA A 67 3.98 23.98 -10.69
C ALA A 67 3.82 25.41 -10.13
N PHE A 68 3.45 25.55 -8.85
CA PHE A 68 3.28 26.85 -8.18
C PHE A 68 3.91 26.81 -6.78
N PRO A 69 5.25 26.97 -6.69
CA PRO A 69 6.00 26.70 -5.45
C PRO A 69 5.62 27.62 -4.28
N ASP A 70 5.17 28.82 -4.54
CA ASP A 70 4.80 29.80 -3.49
C ASP A 70 3.35 29.62 -3.01
N SER A 71 2.54 28.84 -3.71
CA SER A 71 1.13 28.68 -3.40
C SER A 71 0.90 27.60 -2.32
N LYS A 72 0.05 27.88 -1.33
CA LYS A 72 -0.31 26.91 -0.27
C LYS A 72 -1.08 25.70 -0.81
N TYR A 73 -1.79 25.88 -1.90
CA TYR A 73 -2.54 24.83 -2.60
C TYR A 73 -2.74 25.21 -4.07
N ILE A 74 -2.95 24.23 -4.91
CA ILE A 74 -3.16 24.36 -6.35
C ILE A 74 -4.32 23.47 -6.80
N GLY A 75 -4.96 23.89 -7.88
CA GLY A 75 -5.97 23.08 -8.57
C GLY A 75 -5.35 22.17 -9.61
N PHE A 76 -5.97 21.02 -9.84
CA PHE A 76 -5.74 20.17 -11.00
C PHE A 76 -6.98 19.36 -11.33
N PHE A 77 -7.03 18.75 -12.51
CA PHE A 77 -8.16 17.93 -12.94
C PHE A 77 -7.77 16.45 -12.99
N ASP A 78 -8.42 15.64 -12.15
CA ASP A 78 -8.42 14.19 -12.23
C ASP A 78 -9.53 13.78 -13.21
N PHE A 79 -9.16 13.61 -14.48
CA PHE A 79 -10.06 13.60 -15.63
C PHE A 79 -10.87 14.91 -15.70
N ALA A 80 -12.17 14.84 -15.47
CA ALA A 80 -13.05 16.02 -15.42
C ALA A 80 -13.35 16.50 -13.98
N SER A 81 -12.80 15.85 -12.97
CA SER A 81 -13.06 16.20 -11.57
C SER A 81 -12.03 17.22 -11.07
N PRO A 82 -12.46 18.43 -10.64
CA PRO A 82 -11.56 19.37 -10.02
C PRO A 82 -11.13 18.88 -8.65
N ILE A 83 -9.83 18.96 -8.36
CA ILE A 83 -9.21 18.55 -7.11
C ILE A 83 -8.24 19.63 -6.65
N VAL A 84 -8.27 19.95 -5.36
CA VAL A 84 -7.33 20.87 -4.74
C VAL A 84 -6.20 20.07 -4.09
N MET A 85 -4.98 20.25 -4.57
CA MET A 85 -3.78 19.66 -4.01
C MET A 85 -3.19 20.60 -2.96
N ILE A 86 -3.07 20.14 -1.73
CA ILE A 86 -2.53 20.93 -0.62
C ILE A 86 -1.01 20.78 -0.58
N ARG A 87 -0.29 21.90 -0.49
CA ARG A 87 1.18 21.93 -0.45
C ARG A 87 1.73 22.36 0.90
N ASP A 88 1.03 23.27 1.57
CA ASP A 88 1.45 23.81 2.87
C ASP A 88 1.27 22.77 3.98
N LEU A 89 2.35 22.46 4.72
CA LEU A 89 2.37 21.41 5.74
C LEU A 89 1.49 21.75 6.96
N GLU A 90 1.42 23.01 7.36
CA GLU A 90 0.56 23.42 8.48
C GLU A 90 -0.91 23.31 8.11
N LEU A 91 -1.25 23.69 6.88
CA LEU A 91 -2.60 23.51 6.35
C LEU A 91 -2.98 22.03 6.26
N LEU A 92 -2.06 21.16 5.82
CA LEU A 92 -2.25 19.71 5.81
C LEU A 92 -2.53 19.17 7.20
N LYS A 93 -1.73 19.57 8.19
CA LYS A 93 -1.92 19.17 9.58
C LYS A 93 -3.24 19.70 10.14
N SER A 94 -3.61 20.93 9.76
CA SER A 94 -4.91 21.50 10.12
C SER A 94 -6.05 20.63 9.61
N ILE A 95 -6.03 20.25 8.33
CA ILE A 95 -7.08 19.46 7.68
C ILE A 95 -7.13 18.03 8.21
N THR A 96 -5.97 17.39 8.35
CA THR A 96 -5.93 15.95 8.66
C THR A 96 -6.06 15.62 10.15
N VAL A 97 -5.77 16.59 11.03
CA VAL A 97 -5.79 16.39 12.49
C VAL A 97 -6.78 17.29 13.18
N LYS A 98 -6.60 18.65 13.08
CA LYS A 98 -7.41 19.59 13.86
C LYS A 98 -8.85 19.69 13.39
N ASN A 99 -9.07 19.69 12.07
CA ASN A 99 -10.38 19.82 11.42
C ASN A 99 -10.76 18.53 10.68
N PHE A 100 -10.39 17.40 11.25
CA PHE A 100 -10.64 16.08 10.67
C PHE A 100 -12.12 15.80 10.39
N ASP A 101 -13.03 16.35 11.18
CA ASP A 101 -14.49 16.21 11.02
C ASP A 101 -15.03 16.85 9.74
N HIS A 102 -14.27 17.76 9.10
CA HIS A 102 -14.59 18.30 7.78
C HIS A 102 -14.12 17.37 6.63
N PHE A 103 -13.10 16.55 6.87
CA PHE A 103 -12.44 15.72 5.86
C PHE A 103 -12.21 14.26 6.31
N PRO A 104 -13.23 13.60 6.88
CA PRO A 104 -13.03 12.27 7.49
C PRO A 104 -12.94 11.14 6.46
N ASP A 105 -13.41 11.34 5.24
CA ASP A 105 -13.66 10.28 4.29
C ASP A 105 -12.74 10.32 3.08
N HIS A 106 -12.56 9.16 2.44
CA HIS A 106 -11.99 9.05 1.10
C HIS A 106 -13.08 9.20 0.05
N ARG A 107 -12.72 9.65 -1.15
CA ARG A 107 -13.59 9.60 -2.31
C ARG A 107 -13.88 8.13 -2.63
N SER A 108 -15.11 7.67 -2.44
CA SER A 108 -15.45 6.27 -2.61
C SER A 108 -15.53 5.86 -4.07
N PHE A 109 -15.35 4.57 -4.25
CA PHE A 109 -15.79 3.86 -5.44
C PHE A 109 -17.25 3.43 -5.17
N ASP A 110 -18.19 3.86 -5.99
CA ASP A 110 -19.62 3.48 -5.89
C ASP A 110 -19.81 2.00 -6.28
N SER A 111 -19.35 1.10 -5.41
CA SER A 111 -19.26 -0.33 -5.72
C SER A 111 -19.63 -1.27 -4.58
N VAL A 112 -20.20 -0.77 -3.48
CA VAL A 112 -20.49 -1.58 -2.26
C VAL A 112 -21.26 -2.86 -2.60
N ASP A 113 -22.33 -2.74 -3.39
CA ASP A 113 -23.17 -3.89 -3.73
C ASP A 113 -22.56 -4.81 -4.80
N ARG A 114 -21.72 -4.25 -5.68
CA ARG A 114 -21.12 -5.01 -6.78
C ARG A 114 -19.81 -5.66 -6.41
N ASP A 115 -19.07 -5.04 -5.51
CA ASP A 115 -17.73 -5.45 -5.11
C ASP A 115 -17.55 -5.28 -3.59
N PRO A 116 -18.22 -6.13 -2.77
CA PRO A 116 -18.25 -5.99 -1.31
C PRO A 116 -16.84 -5.97 -0.70
N LEU A 117 -15.89 -6.74 -1.23
CA LEU A 117 -14.51 -6.75 -0.74
C LEU A 117 -13.85 -5.37 -0.85
N PHE A 118 -14.19 -4.62 -1.91
CA PHE A 118 -13.68 -3.28 -2.14
C PHE A 118 -14.51 -2.20 -1.46
N GLY A 119 -15.84 -2.38 -1.37
CA GLY A 119 -16.77 -1.37 -0.86
C GLY A 119 -16.99 -1.40 0.65
N LYS A 120 -16.89 -2.58 1.30
CA LYS A 120 -17.15 -2.76 2.74
C LYS A 120 -15.89 -2.77 3.61
N ASN A 121 -14.71 -2.57 3.03
CA ASN A 121 -13.47 -2.58 3.77
C ASN A 121 -13.16 -1.24 4.47
N LEU A 122 -12.26 -1.27 5.45
CA LEU A 122 -11.90 -0.13 6.29
C LEU A 122 -11.47 1.12 5.50
N PHE A 123 -10.82 0.96 4.34
CA PHE A 123 -10.41 2.09 3.50
C PHE A 123 -11.60 2.79 2.85
N ALA A 124 -12.56 2.01 2.35
CA ALA A 124 -13.73 2.52 1.63
C ALA A 124 -14.88 2.99 2.55
N LEU A 125 -14.95 2.47 3.78
CA LEU A 125 -15.98 2.86 4.75
C LEU A 125 -15.92 4.34 5.10
N ARG A 126 -17.09 4.92 5.37
CA ARG A 126 -17.30 6.35 5.67
C ARG A 126 -18.02 6.58 6.99
N GLY A 127 -17.92 7.82 7.49
CA GLY A 127 -18.67 8.32 8.63
C GLY A 127 -18.55 7.43 9.87
N ASP A 128 -19.68 7.20 10.55
CA ASP A 128 -19.71 6.46 11.81
C ASP A 128 -19.39 4.98 11.64
N ARG A 129 -19.79 4.36 10.50
CA ARG A 129 -19.44 2.95 10.25
C ARG A 129 -17.92 2.76 10.14
N TRP A 130 -17.21 3.70 9.53
CA TRP A 130 -15.75 3.68 9.54
C TRP A 130 -15.18 3.76 10.96
N LYS A 131 -15.70 4.67 11.80
CA LYS A 131 -15.23 4.81 13.20
C LYS A 131 -15.43 3.51 13.98
N GLU A 132 -16.61 2.90 13.86
CA GLU A 132 -16.93 1.64 14.52
C GLU A 132 -15.95 0.52 14.12
N VAL A 133 -15.79 0.29 12.81
CA VAL A 133 -14.90 -0.76 12.31
C VAL A 133 -13.43 -0.44 12.64
N ARG A 134 -13.01 0.83 12.54
CA ARG A 134 -11.66 1.26 12.93
C ARG A 134 -11.35 0.97 14.39
N ASN A 135 -12.29 1.27 15.28
CA ASN A 135 -12.15 1.01 16.72
C ASN A 135 -12.09 -0.50 17.01
N THR A 136 -12.90 -1.29 16.29
CA THR A 136 -12.92 -2.75 16.40
C THR A 136 -11.60 -3.39 15.98
N LEU A 137 -10.95 -2.85 14.94
CA LEU A 137 -9.73 -3.45 14.37
C LEU A 137 -8.44 -2.93 15.01
N SER A 138 -8.45 -1.72 15.59
CA SER A 138 -7.24 -1.10 16.17
C SER A 138 -6.54 -1.96 17.24
N PRO A 139 -7.23 -2.73 18.09
CA PRO A 139 -6.59 -3.61 19.07
C PRO A 139 -5.69 -4.70 18.47
N ALA A 140 -5.88 -5.07 17.16
CA ALA A 140 -5.02 -6.03 16.47
C ALA A 140 -3.56 -5.55 16.35
N PHE A 141 -3.33 -4.24 16.40
CA PHE A 141 -2.03 -3.62 16.21
C PHE A 141 -1.37 -3.13 17.50
N THR A 142 -1.85 -3.60 18.66
CA THR A 142 -1.20 -3.35 19.96
C THR A 142 0.15 -4.04 20.07
N SER A 143 1.03 -3.54 20.94
CA SER A 143 2.39 -4.10 21.10
C SER A 143 2.38 -5.59 21.45
N SER A 144 1.44 -6.05 22.27
CA SER A 144 1.30 -7.47 22.61
C SER A 144 0.95 -8.34 21.41
N LYS A 145 0.00 -7.88 20.55
CA LYS A 145 -0.39 -8.59 19.34
C LYS A 145 0.73 -8.55 18.29
N MET A 146 1.43 -7.41 18.16
CA MET A 146 2.61 -7.30 17.30
C MET A 146 3.72 -8.27 17.71
N LYS A 147 3.97 -8.42 19.01
CA LYS A 147 4.97 -9.38 19.53
C LYS A 147 4.56 -10.84 19.20
N ALA A 148 3.28 -11.17 19.28
CA ALA A 148 2.80 -12.50 18.88
C ALA A 148 2.94 -12.74 17.37
N MET A 149 2.59 -11.76 16.53
CA MET A 149 2.75 -11.85 15.07
C MET A 149 4.22 -11.87 14.63
N PHE A 150 5.12 -11.24 15.39
CA PHE A 150 6.56 -11.27 15.12
C PHE A 150 7.11 -12.70 15.06
N VAL A 151 6.65 -13.60 15.93
CA VAL A 151 7.09 -15.01 15.92
C VAL A 151 6.79 -15.64 14.56
N LEU A 152 5.60 -15.40 14.02
CA LEU A 152 5.18 -15.91 12.71
C LEU A 152 5.97 -15.27 11.56
N MET A 153 6.17 -13.94 11.60
CA MET A 153 6.98 -13.22 10.62
C MET A 153 8.42 -13.74 10.61
N ARG A 154 9.01 -13.97 11.80
CA ARG A 154 10.37 -14.45 11.96
C ARG A 154 10.56 -15.83 11.36
N GLU A 155 9.63 -16.75 11.59
CA GLU A 155 9.67 -18.09 11.01
C GLU A 155 9.69 -18.03 9.47
N CYS A 156 8.78 -17.26 8.89
CA CYS A 156 8.78 -17.01 7.45
C CYS A 156 10.11 -16.39 6.98
N ALA A 157 10.59 -15.34 7.63
CA ALA A 157 11.79 -14.63 7.21
C ALA A 157 13.08 -15.49 7.31
N LYS A 158 13.16 -16.36 8.33
CA LYS A 158 14.26 -17.35 8.43
C LYS A 158 14.30 -18.27 7.22
N GLU A 159 13.15 -18.83 6.81
CA GLU A 159 13.07 -19.68 5.63
C GLU A 159 13.52 -18.95 4.35
N TYR A 160 13.09 -17.67 4.20
CA TYR A 160 13.52 -16.86 3.06
C TYR A 160 15.02 -16.53 3.10
N GLY A 161 15.56 -16.17 4.27
CA GLY A 161 17.01 -15.96 4.43
C GLY A 161 17.82 -17.22 4.14
N ASP A 162 17.35 -18.40 4.55
CA ASP A 162 17.99 -19.69 4.25
C ASP A 162 17.89 -20.03 2.76
N TYR A 163 16.74 -19.77 2.13
CA TYR A 163 16.55 -19.94 0.70
C TYR A 163 17.55 -19.08 -0.10
N PHE A 164 17.66 -17.79 0.21
CA PHE A 164 18.61 -16.90 -0.47
C PHE A 164 20.08 -17.35 -0.28
N ALA A 165 20.45 -17.76 0.93
CA ALA A 165 21.80 -18.22 1.22
C ALA A 165 22.15 -19.58 0.59
N SER A 166 21.13 -20.37 0.23
CA SER A 166 21.30 -21.71 -0.36
C SER A 166 21.14 -21.75 -1.88
N LEU A 167 21.03 -20.60 -2.54
CA LEU A 167 20.88 -20.52 -3.98
C LEU A 167 22.07 -21.16 -4.70
N PRO A 168 21.84 -22.01 -5.73
CA PRO A 168 22.90 -22.52 -6.59
C PRO A 168 23.65 -21.38 -7.27
N ALA A 169 24.94 -21.57 -7.55
CA ALA A 169 25.81 -20.53 -8.10
C ALA A 169 25.33 -19.98 -9.46
N ASP A 170 24.60 -20.74 -10.23
CA ASP A 170 23.98 -20.35 -11.50
C ASP A 170 22.62 -19.64 -11.35
N GLN A 171 22.06 -19.60 -10.13
CA GLN A 171 20.74 -19.02 -9.82
C GLN A 171 20.82 -17.84 -8.85
N THR A 172 21.99 -17.30 -8.60
CA THR A 172 22.19 -16.19 -7.65
C THR A 172 21.65 -14.85 -8.14
N THR A 173 21.38 -14.69 -9.44
CA THR A 173 20.78 -13.48 -10.00
C THR A 173 19.25 -13.55 -9.95
N LEU A 174 18.66 -12.81 -9.01
CA LEU A 174 17.23 -12.83 -8.74
C LEU A 174 16.55 -11.47 -8.95
N GLU A 175 15.27 -11.54 -9.31
CA GLU A 175 14.34 -10.42 -9.22
C GLU A 175 13.67 -10.46 -7.84
N LEU A 176 13.94 -9.44 -7.01
CA LEU A 176 13.55 -9.44 -5.60
C LEU A 176 12.03 -9.28 -5.39
N LYS A 177 11.33 -8.59 -6.31
CA LYS A 177 9.89 -8.30 -6.14
C LYS A 177 9.06 -9.57 -6.06
N ASP A 178 9.32 -10.55 -6.92
CA ASP A 178 8.59 -11.82 -6.89
C ASP A 178 8.81 -12.56 -5.54
N SER A 179 10.07 -12.62 -5.09
CA SER A 179 10.40 -13.28 -3.81
C SER A 179 9.80 -12.55 -2.61
N PHE A 180 9.92 -11.23 -2.56
CA PHE A 180 9.38 -10.44 -1.44
C PHE A 180 7.84 -10.43 -1.42
N THR A 181 7.21 -10.50 -2.59
CA THR A 181 5.76 -10.65 -2.68
C THR A 181 5.29 -12.02 -2.16
N LYS A 182 6.05 -13.09 -2.41
CA LYS A 182 5.78 -14.39 -1.82
C LYS A 182 5.92 -14.38 -0.30
N TYR A 183 6.94 -13.69 0.22
CA TYR A 183 7.12 -13.52 1.67
C TYR A 183 5.93 -12.79 2.31
N THR A 184 5.54 -11.62 1.77
CA THR A 184 4.39 -10.88 2.32
C THR A 184 3.09 -11.68 2.22
N ASN A 185 2.93 -12.49 1.16
CA ASN A 185 1.82 -13.44 1.05
C ASN A 185 1.78 -14.42 2.22
N ASP A 186 2.90 -15.05 2.52
CA ASP A 186 2.98 -16.08 3.55
C ASP A 186 2.80 -15.48 4.96
N VAL A 187 3.34 -14.30 5.20
CA VAL A 187 3.15 -13.55 6.46
C VAL A 187 1.67 -13.16 6.64
N ILE A 188 1.04 -12.61 5.60
CA ILE A 188 -0.37 -12.20 5.71
C ILE A 188 -1.30 -13.41 5.83
N ALA A 189 -1.02 -14.50 5.11
CA ALA A 189 -1.77 -15.75 5.22
C ALA A 189 -1.83 -16.21 6.68
N THR A 190 -0.71 -16.21 7.37
CA THR A 190 -0.65 -16.66 8.76
C THR A 190 -1.16 -15.60 9.77
N CYS A 191 -0.86 -14.31 9.59
CA CYS A 191 -1.20 -13.26 10.54
C CYS A 191 -2.63 -12.72 10.41
N ALA A 192 -3.20 -12.70 9.20
CA ALA A 192 -4.54 -12.16 8.96
C ALA A 192 -5.61 -13.26 8.81
N PHE A 193 -5.32 -14.32 8.05
CA PHE A 193 -6.27 -15.40 7.75
C PHE A 193 -6.09 -16.64 8.64
N GLY A 194 -4.93 -16.74 9.32
CA GLY A 194 -4.64 -17.86 10.20
C GLY A 194 -4.40 -19.19 9.48
N ILE A 195 -3.96 -19.14 8.23
CA ILE A 195 -3.57 -20.27 7.42
C ILE A 195 -2.06 -20.31 7.23
N ASN A 196 -1.51 -21.50 7.00
CA ASN A 196 -0.09 -21.65 6.72
C ASN A 196 0.11 -22.00 5.24
N VAL A 197 0.83 -21.15 4.53
CA VAL A 197 1.25 -21.35 3.15
C VAL A 197 2.74 -21.13 3.03
N ASN A 198 3.38 -21.74 2.03
CA ASN A 198 4.79 -21.53 1.72
C ASN A 198 4.95 -21.32 0.22
N SER A 199 5.00 -20.06 -0.16
CA SER A 199 4.98 -19.65 -1.58
C SER A 199 6.32 -19.84 -2.29
N ILE A 200 7.43 -20.11 -1.57
CA ILE A 200 8.68 -20.55 -2.18
C ILE A 200 8.54 -22.01 -2.66
N LYS A 201 8.06 -22.90 -1.78
CA LYS A 201 7.96 -24.34 -2.09
C LYS A 201 6.79 -24.64 -3.02
N ASP A 202 5.68 -23.91 -2.87
CA ASP A 202 4.49 -24.03 -3.73
C ASP A 202 4.08 -22.67 -4.31
N PRO A 203 4.75 -22.20 -5.38
CA PRO A 203 4.44 -20.94 -6.02
C PRO A 203 3.10 -20.92 -6.78
N LYS A 204 2.41 -22.08 -6.86
CA LYS A 204 1.09 -22.23 -7.48
C LYS A 204 -0.04 -22.35 -6.46
N ASN A 205 0.24 -22.19 -5.15
CA ASN A 205 -0.83 -22.23 -4.15
C ASN A 205 -1.90 -21.18 -4.45
N LYS A 206 -3.16 -21.58 -4.26
CA LYS A 206 -4.32 -20.74 -4.66
C LYS A 206 -4.33 -19.38 -3.95
N PHE A 207 -3.86 -19.31 -2.70
CA PHE A 207 -3.83 -18.06 -1.93
C PHE A 207 -2.89 -17.03 -2.59
N TYR A 208 -1.69 -17.44 -2.99
CA TYR A 208 -0.75 -16.59 -3.71
C TYR A 208 -1.27 -16.21 -5.10
N VAL A 209 -1.77 -17.19 -5.87
CA VAL A 209 -2.24 -16.95 -7.25
C VAL A 209 -3.41 -15.97 -7.28
N TYR A 210 -4.44 -16.18 -6.46
CA TYR A 210 -5.59 -15.27 -6.38
C TYR A 210 -5.24 -13.93 -5.73
N GLY A 211 -4.35 -13.95 -4.76
CA GLY A 211 -3.81 -12.73 -4.15
C GLY A 211 -3.10 -11.84 -5.15
N ARG A 212 -2.19 -12.41 -5.93
CA ARG A 212 -1.49 -11.70 -7.02
C ARG A 212 -2.46 -11.18 -8.08
N GLU A 213 -3.47 -11.97 -8.44
CA GLU A 213 -4.51 -11.52 -9.37
C GLU A 213 -5.30 -10.33 -8.82
N ALA A 214 -5.68 -10.36 -7.55
CA ALA A 214 -6.43 -9.29 -6.90
C ALA A 214 -5.67 -7.97 -6.81
N THR A 215 -4.33 -8.03 -6.65
CA THR A 215 -3.46 -6.86 -6.44
C THR A 215 -2.78 -6.36 -7.71
N HIS A 216 -2.76 -7.15 -8.79
CA HIS A 216 -2.10 -6.78 -10.03
C HIS A 216 -2.96 -5.81 -10.86
N PHE A 217 -2.59 -4.52 -10.86
CA PHE A 217 -3.22 -3.49 -11.67
C PHE A 217 -2.63 -3.45 -13.10
N GLY A 218 -2.93 -4.46 -13.90
CA GLY A 218 -2.63 -4.46 -15.33
C GLY A 218 -3.52 -3.51 -16.14
N ARG A 219 -3.29 -3.42 -17.46
CA ARG A 219 -4.02 -2.51 -18.36
C ARG A 219 -5.55 -2.65 -18.26
N SER A 220 -6.04 -3.89 -18.19
CA SER A 220 -7.47 -4.17 -18.07
C SER A 220 -8.06 -3.64 -16.74
N GLN A 221 -7.34 -3.83 -15.63
CA GLN A 221 -7.78 -3.35 -14.32
C GLN A 221 -7.74 -1.81 -14.25
N SER A 222 -6.74 -1.18 -14.85
CA SER A 222 -6.66 0.29 -14.93
C SER A 222 -7.83 0.88 -15.70
N ILE A 223 -8.27 0.24 -16.80
CA ILE A 223 -9.45 0.67 -17.57
C ILE A 223 -10.72 0.50 -16.74
N LYS A 224 -10.90 -0.63 -16.05
CA LYS A 224 -12.05 -0.84 -15.16
C LYS A 224 -12.10 0.18 -14.05
N PHE A 225 -10.95 0.43 -13.41
CA PHE A 225 -10.81 1.44 -12.36
C PHE A 225 -11.20 2.83 -12.86
N PHE A 226 -10.74 3.21 -14.07
CA PHE A 226 -11.14 4.44 -14.73
C PHE A 226 -12.66 4.52 -14.94
N ILE A 227 -13.29 3.46 -15.49
CA ILE A 227 -14.73 3.44 -15.73
C ILE A 227 -15.50 3.55 -14.40
N VAL A 228 -15.12 2.79 -13.38
CA VAL A 228 -15.77 2.83 -12.07
C VAL A 228 -15.66 4.22 -11.43
N ARG A 229 -14.51 4.88 -11.59
CA ARG A 229 -14.24 6.19 -11.00
C ARG A 229 -14.90 7.36 -11.76
N SER A 230 -14.83 7.35 -13.10
CA SER A 230 -15.23 8.50 -13.92
C SER A 230 -16.61 8.35 -14.54
N LEU A 231 -17.08 7.13 -14.72
CA LEU A 231 -18.36 6.79 -15.35
C LEU A 231 -19.14 5.78 -14.49
N PRO A 232 -19.48 6.11 -13.21
CA PRO A 232 -20.10 5.15 -12.28
C PRO A 232 -21.42 4.58 -12.82
N TRP A 233 -22.17 5.34 -13.60
CA TRP A 233 -23.41 4.88 -14.26
C TRP A 233 -23.14 3.80 -15.31
N VAL A 234 -22.03 3.90 -16.09
CA VAL A 234 -21.62 2.85 -17.05
C VAL A 234 -21.17 1.62 -16.27
N ALA A 235 -20.36 1.81 -15.23
CA ALA A 235 -19.90 0.71 -14.39
C ALA A 235 -21.08 -0.05 -13.77
N ARG A 236 -22.14 0.66 -13.39
CA ARG A 236 -23.37 0.07 -12.87
C ARG A 236 -24.16 -0.66 -13.94
N ALA A 237 -24.36 -0.03 -15.10
CA ALA A 237 -25.11 -0.63 -16.22
C ALA A 237 -24.44 -1.90 -16.78
N LEU A 238 -23.10 -1.93 -16.83
CA LEU A 238 -22.30 -3.06 -17.33
C LEU A 238 -21.84 -4.02 -16.22
N ASN A 239 -22.28 -3.82 -14.97
CA ASN A 239 -21.89 -4.62 -13.81
C ASN A 239 -20.35 -4.81 -13.69
N ILE A 240 -19.60 -3.74 -13.93
CA ILE A 240 -18.13 -3.81 -13.90
C ILE A 240 -17.66 -3.99 -12.47
N ARG A 241 -16.89 -5.05 -12.21
CA ARG A 241 -16.22 -5.35 -10.94
C ARG A 241 -14.72 -5.13 -11.05
N ILE A 242 -14.11 -4.57 -10.01
CA ILE A 242 -12.65 -4.44 -9.88
C ILE A 242 -12.07 -5.80 -9.56
N ILE A 243 -12.62 -6.48 -8.55
CA ILE A 243 -12.23 -7.84 -8.17
C ILE A 243 -13.10 -8.86 -8.93
N ARG A 244 -12.46 -9.86 -9.56
CA ARG A 244 -13.21 -10.92 -10.23
C ARG A 244 -14.03 -11.73 -9.22
N LYS A 245 -15.23 -12.13 -9.61
CA LYS A 245 -16.14 -12.89 -8.74
C LYS A 245 -15.47 -14.15 -8.15
N GLN A 246 -14.74 -14.90 -8.97
CA GLN A 246 -14.03 -16.12 -8.54
C GLN A 246 -13.00 -15.84 -7.44
N VAL A 247 -12.30 -14.70 -7.51
CA VAL A 247 -11.34 -14.29 -6.46
C VAL A 247 -12.08 -13.89 -5.19
N ALA A 248 -13.18 -13.14 -5.32
CA ALA A 248 -14.00 -12.73 -4.19
C ALA A 248 -14.62 -13.94 -3.48
N ASP A 249 -15.19 -14.88 -4.23
CA ASP A 249 -15.76 -16.13 -3.70
C ASP A 249 -14.69 -16.94 -2.95
N PHE A 250 -13.47 -17.06 -3.51
CA PHE A 250 -12.37 -17.76 -2.84
C PHE A 250 -12.05 -17.18 -1.45
N PHE A 251 -11.89 -15.84 -1.34
CA PHE A 251 -11.60 -15.22 -0.05
C PHE A 251 -12.77 -15.34 0.91
N GLN A 252 -13.99 -15.26 0.43
CA GLN A 252 -15.20 -15.44 1.25
C GLN A 252 -15.31 -16.86 1.80
N ASP A 253 -15.12 -17.87 0.95
CA ASP A 253 -15.11 -19.27 1.36
C ASP A 253 -14.01 -19.57 2.36
N LEU A 254 -12.80 -19.05 2.11
CA LEU A 254 -11.66 -19.21 3.01
C LEU A 254 -11.95 -18.68 4.40
N VAL A 255 -12.47 -17.46 4.52
CA VAL A 255 -12.80 -16.85 5.81
C VAL A 255 -13.94 -17.62 6.48
N ALA A 256 -15.00 -17.97 5.74
CA ALA A 256 -16.14 -18.71 6.27
C ALA A 256 -15.74 -20.10 6.82
N ILE A 257 -14.92 -20.85 6.06
CA ILE A 257 -14.41 -22.16 6.48
C ILE A 257 -13.51 -22.02 7.71
N THR A 258 -12.62 -21.03 7.73
CA THR A 258 -11.72 -20.80 8.87
C THR A 258 -12.50 -20.48 10.14
N ILE A 259 -13.49 -19.58 10.06
CA ILE A 259 -14.35 -19.23 11.20
C ILE A 259 -15.10 -20.47 11.69
N LYS A 260 -15.77 -21.21 10.79
CA LYS A 260 -16.51 -22.41 11.12
C LYS A 260 -15.62 -23.46 11.81
N THR A 261 -14.44 -23.72 11.26
CA THR A 261 -13.48 -24.68 11.82
C THR A 261 -13.04 -24.28 13.23
N ARG A 262 -12.82 -22.98 13.47
CA ARG A 262 -12.44 -22.48 14.80
C ARG A 262 -13.57 -22.62 15.81
N ASP A 263 -14.78 -22.25 15.41
CA ASP A 263 -15.96 -22.38 16.28
C ASP A 263 -16.22 -23.86 16.65
N GLU A 264 -16.10 -24.79 15.70
CA GLU A 264 -16.32 -26.23 15.93
C GLU A 264 -15.23 -26.90 16.76
N LYS A 265 -13.96 -26.50 16.56
CA LYS A 265 -12.80 -27.13 17.23
C LYS A 265 -12.28 -26.35 18.45
N GLY A 266 -12.87 -25.21 18.80
CA GLY A 266 -12.41 -24.34 19.89
C GLY A 266 -11.01 -23.77 19.68
N ILE A 267 -10.59 -23.54 18.41
CA ILE A 267 -9.25 -23.06 18.09
C ILE A 267 -9.18 -21.55 18.30
N VAL A 268 -8.21 -21.11 19.11
CA VAL A 268 -7.89 -19.69 19.32
C VAL A 268 -6.49 -19.40 18.83
N ARG A 269 -6.33 -18.40 17.93
CA ARG A 269 -5.04 -17.94 17.42
C ARG A 269 -4.89 -16.45 17.61
N PRO A 270 -3.68 -15.94 17.84
CA PRO A 270 -3.44 -14.50 18.00
C PRO A 270 -3.34 -13.78 16.62
N ASP A 271 -4.38 -13.89 15.79
CA ASP A 271 -4.45 -13.29 14.47
C ASP A 271 -5.65 -12.31 14.33
N MET A 272 -5.72 -11.62 13.21
CA MET A 272 -6.76 -10.61 12.98
C MET A 272 -8.17 -11.20 12.87
N LEU A 273 -8.30 -12.38 12.28
CA LEU A 273 -9.59 -13.04 12.15
C LEU A 273 -10.16 -13.41 13.54
N GLN A 274 -9.30 -13.90 14.44
CA GLN A 274 -9.69 -14.20 15.82
C GLN A 274 -10.18 -12.94 16.54
N LEU A 275 -9.50 -11.81 16.37
CA LEU A 275 -9.95 -10.56 16.98
C LEU A 275 -11.36 -10.16 16.51
N MET A 276 -11.64 -10.28 15.21
CA MET A 276 -12.97 -9.99 14.68
C MET A 276 -14.02 -10.98 15.19
N MET A 277 -13.67 -12.27 15.34
CA MET A 277 -14.55 -13.28 15.96
C MET A 277 -14.88 -12.94 17.41
N GLU A 278 -13.91 -12.45 18.19
CA GLU A 278 -14.08 -12.07 19.61
C GLU A 278 -14.99 -10.85 19.82
N THR A 279 -15.26 -10.07 18.78
CA THR A 279 -16.16 -8.90 18.85
C THR A 279 -17.65 -9.26 18.63
N ARG A 280 -17.95 -10.49 18.21
CA ARG A 280 -19.34 -10.93 18.00
C ARG A 280 -20.16 -10.79 19.28
N GLY A 281 -21.36 -10.23 19.16
CA GLY A 281 -22.27 -9.98 20.28
C GLY A 281 -21.87 -8.87 21.23
N LYS A 282 -20.74 -8.16 20.98
CA LYS A 282 -20.23 -7.11 21.87
C LYS A 282 -20.46 -5.67 21.34
N LEU A 283 -20.77 -5.53 20.06
CA LEU A 283 -20.87 -4.21 19.41
C LEU A 283 -22.28 -3.60 19.50
N GLY A 284 -23.24 -4.34 20.03
CA GLY A 284 -24.65 -3.94 20.15
C GLY A 284 -25.50 -4.35 18.94
N PRO A 285 -26.82 -4.21 19.03
CA PRO A 285 -27.74 -4.68 18.00
C PRO A 285 -27.46 -4.09 16.62
N GLY A 286 -27.29 -4.95 15.61
CA GLY A 286 -27.06 -4.55 14.21
C GLY A 286 -25.67 -4.01 13.88
N LYS A 287 -24.73 -4.01 14.84
CA LYS A 287 -23.36 -3.50 14.65
C LYS A 287 -22.32 -4.60 14.45
N ASP A 288 -22.66 -5.84 14.72
CA ASP A 288 -21.76 -6.97 14.55
C ASP A 288 -21.26 -7.09 13.10
N LEU A 289 -20.01 -7.53 12.98
CA LEU A 289 -19.42 -7.81 11.68
C LEU A 289 -19.99 -9.12 11.14
N THR A 290 -20.60 -9.07 9.97
CA THR A 290 -21.00 -10.27 9.22
C THR A 290 -19.77 -11.00 8.69
N ILE A 291 -19.91 -12.24 8.22
CA ILE A 291 -18.82 -12.97 7.56
C ILE A 291 -18.31 -12.18 6.34
N GLU A 292 -19.22 -11.56 5.59
CA GLU A 292 -18.85 -10.69 4.47
C GLU A 292 -18.05 -9.47 4.92
N ASP A 293 -18.45 -8.80 6.02
CA ASP A 293 -17.69 -7.69 6.60
C ASP A 293 -16.30 -8.15 7.07
N MET A 294 -16.21 -9.28 7.77
CA MET A 294 -14.91 -9.84 8.21
C MET A 294 -14.03 -10.20 7.02
N THR A 295 -14.61 -10.75 5.95
CA THR A 295 -13.89 -11.06 4.70
C THR A 295 -13.36 -9.78 4.05
N ALA A 296 -14.17 -8.72 3.99
CA ALA A 296 -13.74 -7.43 3.43
C ALA A 296 -12.59 -6.82 4.24
N GLN A 297 -12.60 -6.96 5.58
CA GLN A 297 -11.49 -6.48 6.42
C GLN A 297 -10.24 -7.35 6.26
N ALA A 298 -10.36 -8.68 6.28
CA ALA A 298 -9.22 -9.57 6.03
C ALA A 298 -8.62 -9.32 4.63
N PHE A 299 -9.47 -9.10 3.63
CA PHE A 299 -9.06 -8.78 2.27
C PHE A 299 -8.32 -7.43 2.18
N VAL A 300 -8.76 -6.37 2.86
CA VAL A 300 -8.05 -5.07 2.81
C VAL A 300 -6.70 -5.15 3.51
N PHE A 301 -6.54 -5.96 4.54
CA PHE A 301 -5.23 -6.23 5.14
C PHE A 301 -4.33 -6.99 4.18
N PHE A 302 -4.88 -7.98 3.47
CA PHE A 302 -4.17 -8.65 2.39
C PHE A 302 -3.74 -7.65 1.30
N PHE A 303 -4.69 -6.91 0.73
CA PHE A 303 -4.47 -5.95 -0.36
C PHE A 303 -3.45 -4.87 0.03
N GLY A 304 -3.56 -4.32 1.25
CA GLY A 304 -2.67 -3.29 1.76
C GLY A 304 -1.27 -3.80 2.07
N GLY A 305 -1.13 -4.98 2.67
CA GLY A 305 0.17 -5.52 3.10
C GLY A 305 0.93 -6.25 1.99
N PHE A 306 0.25 -6.95 1.09
CA PHE A 306 0.85 -7.79 0.05
C PHE A 306 1.75 -6.98 -0.89
N GLU A 307 1.22 -5.93 -1.50
CA GLU A 307 1.93 -5.16 -2.53
C GLU A 307 2.77 -4.03 -1.93
N SER A 308 2.24 -3.32 -0.92
CA SER A 308 2.92 -2.14 -0.39
C SER A 308 4.17 -2.49 0.41
N THR A 309 4.11 -3.51 1.29
CA THR A 309 5.25 -3.91 2.10
C THR A 309 6.33 -4.58 1.25
N SER A 310 5.95 -5.45 0.29
CA SER A 310 6.94 -6.04 -0.63
C SER A 310 7.64 -4.98 -1.48
N THR A 311 6.92 -3.94 -1.90
CA THR A 311 7.50 -2.81 -2.65
C THR A 311 8.45 -1.99 -1.78
N LEU A 312 8.09 -1.68 -0.53
CA LEU A 312 8.97 -1.04 0.44
C LEU A 312 10.29 -1.81 0.59
N MET A 313 10.19 -3.12 0.82
CA MET A 313 11.38 -3.96 0.97
C MET A 313 12.25 -3.98 -0.28
N CYS A 314 11.65 -3.97 -1.47
CA CYS A 314 12.38 -3.89 -2.73
C CYS A 314 13.17 -2.60 -2.87
N PHE A 315 12.58 -1.44 -2.55
CA PHE A 315 13.28 -0.16 -2.60
C PHE A 315 14.37 -0.08 -1.53
N ALA A 316 14.10 -0.55 -0.30
CA ALA A 316 15.11 -0.59 0.75
C ALA A 316 16.29 -1.52 0.38
N ALA A 317 16.00 -2.72 -0.12
CA ALA A 317 17.03 -3.66 -0.58
C ALA A 317 17.81 -3.11 -1.79
N TYR A 318 17.14 -2.37 -2.69
CA TYR A 318 17.79 -1.71 -3.82
C TYR A 318 18.80 -0.67 -3.35
N GLU A 319 18.38 0.26 -2.49
CA GLU A 319 19.26 1.33 -2.00
C GLU A 319 20.43 0.79 -1.17
N VAL A 320 20.18 -0.22 -0.34
CA VAL A 320 21.24 -0.91 0.40
C VAL A 320 22.19 -1.66 -0.55
N GLY A 321 21.66 -2.36 -1.56
CA GLY A 321 22.44 -3.18 -2.46
C GLY A 321 23.32 -2.39 -3.43
N ILE A 322 22.94 -1.14 -3.78
CA ILE A 322 23.79 -0.27 -4.63
C ILE A 322 24.76 0.60 -3.83
N ASN A 323 24.63 0.66 -2.49
CA ASN A 323 25.47 1.45 -1.59
C ASN A 323 26.23 0.54 -0.62
N GLU A 324 27.46 0.21 -0.96
CA GLU A 324 28.30 -0.71 -0.17
C GLU A 324 28.49 -0.27 1.27
N GLU A 325 28.67 1.04 1.52
CA GLU A 325 28.83 1.60 2.86
C GLU A 325 27.54 1.44 3.70
N VAL A 326 26.38 1.71 3.09
CA VAL A 326 25.07 1.52 3.74
C VAL A 326 24.86 0.04 4.06
N GLN A 327 25.17 -0.87 3.11
CA GLN A 327 25.03 -2.29 3.32
C GLN A 327 25.92 -2.79 4.45
N LYS A 328 27.19 -2.38 4.44
CA LYS A 328 28.15 -2.77 5.50
C LYS A 328 27.70 -2.29 6.87
N ARG A 329 27.32 -1.01 7.00
CA ARG A 329 26.87 -0.43 8.27
C ARG A 329 25.60 -1.11 8.81
N LEU A 330 24.67 -1.47 7.90
CA LEU A 330 23.48 -2.26 8.27
C LEU A 330 23.87 -3.65 8.76
N GLN A 331 24.79 -4.29 8.09
CA GLN A 331 25.29 -5.62 8.47
C GLN A 331 26.04 -5.61 9.79
N ASP A 332 26.82 -4.55 10.08
CA ASP A 332 27.53 -4.38 11.36
C ASP A 332 26.50 -4.25 12.52
N GLU A 333 25.39 -3.51 12.33
CA GLU A 333 24.30 -3.46 13.33
C GLU A 333 23.61 -4.82 13.51
N ILE A 334 23.35 -5.54 12.41
CA ILE A 334 22.74 -6.87 12.44
C ILE A 334 23.64 -7.88 13.18
N ASP A 335 24.93 -7.86 12.90
CA ASP A 335 25.91 -8.78 13.51
C ASP A 335 25.99 -8.54 15.03
N GLN A 336 25.99 -7.27 15.46
CA GLN A 336 25.94 -6.90 16.88
C GLN A 336 24.65 -7.42 17.56
N VAL A 337 23.49 -7.26 16.91
CA VAL A 337 22.22 -7.78 17.45
C VAL A 337 22.24 -9.31 17.56
N LEU A 338 22.81 -10.00 16.56
CA LEU A 338 22.92 -11.46 16.61
C LEU A 338 23.86 -11.93 17.74
N GLU A 339 24.97 -11.22 17.97
CA GLU A 339 25.89 -11.51 19.08
C GLU A 339 25.19 -11.31 20.42
N ASP A 340 24.55 -10.15 20.64
CA ASP A 340 23.86 -9.82 21.88
C ASP A 340 22.71 -10.80 22.19
N CYS A 341 22.01 -11.28 21.15
CA CYS A 341 20.91 -12.23 21.23
C CYS A 341 21.32 -13.70 21.11
N LYS A 342 22.61 -14.01 21.12
CA LYS A 342 23.13 -15.38 20.99
C LYS A 342 22.61 -16.12 19.75
N GLY A 343 22.52 -15.42 18.61
CA GLY A 343 22.15 -15.96 17.32
C GLY A 343 20.64 -15.96 17.02
N GLU A 344 19.77 -15.60 17.96
CA GLU A 344 18.32 -15.54 17.74
C GLU A 344 17.73 -14.18 18.14
N ALA A 345 17.50 -13.31 17.16
CA ALA A 345 16.98 -11.97 17.40
C ALA A 345 15.56 -11.98 17.98
N THR A 346 15.34 -11.19 19.02
CA THR A 346 14.05 -10.98 19.69
C THR A 346 13.24 -9.88 19.00
N TYR A 347 11.95 -9.79 19.34
CA TYR A 347 11.09 -8.70 18.90
C TYR A 347 11.67 -7.33 19.31
N GLU A 348 12.09 -7.22 20.55
CA GLU A 348 12.65 -6.00 21.12
C GLU A 348 13.93 -5.61 20.38
N ALA A 349 14.84 -6.56 20.19
CA ALA A 349 16.12 -6.32 19.53
C ALA A 349 15.94 -5.79 18.09
N ILE A 350 15.11 -6.45 17.27
CA ILE A 350 14.84 -5.97 15.90
C ILE A 350 14.07 -4.64 15.90
N ASN A 351 13.10 -4.47 16.80
CA ASN A 351 12.33 -3.25 16.88
C ASN A 351 13.18 -2.02 17.25
N ASP A 352 14.21 -2.22 18.06
CA ASP A 352 15.07 -1.14 18.57
C ASP A 352 16.33 -0.87 17.71
N MET A 353 16.51 -1.58 16.59
CA MET A 353 17.57 -1.33 15.62
C MET A 353 17.40 0.06 14.99
N LYS A 354 18.38 0.94 15.22
CA LYS A 354 18.30 2.35 14.80
C LYS A 354 18.65 2.55 13.34
N TYR A 355 19.68 1.84 12.85
CA TYR A 355 20.12 2.02 11.48
C TYR A 355 19.17 1.35 10.48
N LEU A 356 18.65 0.17 10.82
CA LEU A 356 17.61 -0.47 10.03
C LEU A 356 16.33 0.37 9.97
N ASP A 357 15.93 1.02 11.08
CA ASP A 357 14.83 2.00 11.07
C ASP A 357 15.12 3.16 10.12
N ALA A 358 16.30 3.72 10.19
CA ALA A 358 16.71 4.84 9.35
C ALA A 358 16.71 4.47 7.86
N VAL A 359 17.18 3.29 7.50
CA VAL A 359 17.14 2.74 6.11
C VAL A 359 15.69 2.62 5.62
N ILE A 360 14.80 2.06 6.43
CA ILE A 360 13.39 1.89 6.08
C ILE A 360 12.69 3.25 5.93
N LEU A 361 12.92 4.19 6.84
CA LEU A 361 12.29 5.51 6.79
C LEU A 361 12.78 6.33 5.61
N GLU A 362 14.08 6.29 5.29
CA GLU A 362 14.60 6.98 4.11
C GLU A 362 14.07 6.33 2.81
N SER A 363 13.93 5.01 2.78
CA SER A 363 13.29 4.32 1.66
C SER A 363 11.82 4.76 1.51
N LEU A 364 11.06 4.85 2.58
CA LEU A 364 9.67 5.34 2.59
C LEU A 364 9.56 6.81 2.20
N ARG A 365 10.55 7.64 2.56
CA ARG A 365 10.61 9.03 2.13
C ARG A 365 10.83 9.14 0.62
N MET A 366 11.83 8.44 0.10
CA MET A 366 12.16 8.50 -1.32
C MET A 366 11.13 7.80 -2.20
N TYR A 367 10.58 6.69 -1.72
CA TYR A 367 9.70 5.80 -2.48
C TYR A 367 8.42 5.46 -1.70
N PRO A 368 7.57 6.45 -1.40
CA PRO A 368 6.29 6.18 -0.75
C PRO A 368 5.44 5.31 -1.67
N THR A 369 5.04 4.13 -1.20
CA THR A 369 4.25 3.18 -2.00
C THR A 369 2.90 3.76 -2.44
N ILE A 370 2.36 4.71 -1.67
CA ILE A 370 1.20 5.54 -2.01
C ILE A 370 1.69 6.96 -2.26
N VAL A 371 1.66 7.41 -3.50
CA VAL A 371 2.23 8.71 -3.91
C VAL A 371 1.36 9.91 -3.56
N ALA A 372 0.05 9.70 -3.42
CA ALA A 372 -0.92 10.71 -2.97
C ALA A 372 -2.12 10.03 -2.34
N VAL A 373 -2.75 10.70 -1.36
CA VAL A 373 -4.01 10.29 -0.76
C VAL A 373 -5.02 11.43 -0.84
N ASP A 374 -6.29 11.06 -0.92
CA ASP A 374 -7.39 12.01 -0.99
C ASP A 374 -8.09 12.18 0.35
N ARG A 375 -8.87 13.28 0.45
CA ARG A 375 -9.89 13.49 1.46
C ARG A 375 -11.11 14.14 0.82
N LEU A 376 -12.28 13.64 1.19
CA LEU A 376 -13.55 14.19 0.76
C LEU A 376 -14.05 15.18 1.81
N CYS A 377 -14.43 16.37 1.36
CA CYS A 377 -15.09 17.35 2.22
C CYS A 377 -16.54 16.90 2.49
N VAL A 378 -16.91 16.79 3.76
CA VAL A 378 -18.27 16.46 4.21
C VAL A 378 -18.97 17.63 4.88
N LYS A 379 -18.21 18.68 5.24
CA LYS A 379 -18.71 19.97 5.75
C LYS A 379 -17.88 21.09 5.15
N PRO A 380 -18.47 22.17 4.65
CA PRO A 380 -17.72 23.27 4.07
C PRO A 380 -16.59 23.75 4.98
N PHE A 381 -15.43 24.01 4.38
CA PHE A 381 -14.22 24.42 5.10
C PHE A 381 -13.49 25.53 4.35
N GLU A 382 -13.18 26.62 5.04
CA GLU A 382 -12.45 27.74 4.48
C GLU A 382 -10.94 27.48 4.51
N LEU A 383 -10.34 27.38 3.33
CA LEU A 383 -8.89 27.42 3.16
C LEU A 383 -8.41 28.87 3.19
N PRO A 384 -7.28 29.16 3.85
CA PRO A 384 -6.70 30.50 3.82
C PRO A 384 -6.35 30.88 2.37
N PRO A 385 -6.11 32.19 2.08
CA PRO A 385 -5.62 32.57 0.76
C PRO A 385 -4.42 31.76 0.31
N HIS A 386 -4.43 31.31 -0.94
CA HIS A 386 -3.34 30.50 -1.49
C HIS A 386 -2.02 31.27 -1.58
N LEU A 387 -2.11 32.60 -1.71
CA LEU A 387 -1.01 33.59 -1.66
C LEU A 387 -1.47 34.83 -0.89
N PRO A 388 -0.55 35.60 -0.28
CA PRO A 388 -0.87 36.88 0.33
C PRO A 388 -1.65 37.81 -0.61
N GLY A 389 -2.70 38.46 -0.12
CA GLY A 389 -3.54 39.38 -0.89
C GLY A 389 -4.57 38.72 -1.82
N LYS A 390 -4.66 37.39 -1.85
CA LYS A 390 -5.70 36.66 -2.57
C LYS A 390 -6.91 36.41 -1.65
N LYS A 391 -8.04 35.96 -2.24
CA LYS A 391 -9.22 35.59 -1.48
C LYS A 391 -9.09 34.18 -0.90
N PRO A 392 -9.67 33.90 0.28
CA PRO A 392 -9.80 32.53 0.78
C PRO A 392 -10.71 31.71 -0.14
N TYR A 393 -10.57 30.40 -0.07
CA TYR A 393 -11.39 29.46 -0.84
C TYR A 393 -12.19 28.56 0.10
N ILE A 394 -13.49 28.48 -0.08
CA ILE A 394 -14.35 27.57 0.68
C ILE A 394 -14.49 26.27 -0.10
N VAL A 395 -13.86 25.21 0.41
CA VAL A 395 -14.07 23.84 -0.09
C VAL A 395 -15.50 23.44 0.26
N GLN A 396 -16.28 23.11 -0.74
CA GLN A 396 -17.68 22.73 -0.57
C GLN A 396 -17.82 21.23 -0.27
N GLU A 397 -18.97 20.84 0.26
CA GLU A 397 -19.32 19.44 0.45
C GLU A 397 -19.20 18.65 -0.87
N ASN A 398 -18.64 17.45 -0.79
CA ASN A 398 -18.29 16.56 -1.91
C ASN A 398 -17.13 17.03 -2.80
N GLU A 399 -16.50 18.16 -2.51
CA GLU A 399 -15.21 18.48 -3.15
C GLU A 399 -14.09 17.67 -2.52
N CYS A 400 -13.07 17.36 -3.35
CA CYS A 400 -11.97 16.50 -2.96
C CYS A 400 -10.67 17.30 -2.86
N ILE A 401 -9.90 17.02 -1.82
CA ILE A 401 -8.51 17.49 -1.69
C ILE A 401 -7.54 16.33 -1.83
N TRP A 402 -6.32 16.61 -2.29
CA TRP A 402 -5.22 15.66 -2.33
C TRP A 402 -4.06 16.09 -1.47
N ILE A 403 -3.42 15.10 -0.86
CA ILE A 403 -2.18 15.19 -0.11
C ILE A 403 -1.11 14.54 -0.96
N PRO A 404 -0.20 15.31 -1.60
CA PRO A 404 0.81 14.80 -2.54
C PRO A 404 2.04 14.28 -1.79
N ILE A 405 1.98 13.08 -1.24
CA ILE A 405 3.02 12.49 -0.40
C ILE A 405 4.39 12.53 -1.10
N TYR A 406 4.46 12.06 -2.35
CA TYR A 406 5.70 12.02 -3.11
C TYR A 406 6.29 13.41 -3.35
N GLY A 407 5.46 14.41 -3.68
CA GLY A 407 5.90 15.79 -3.88
C GLY A 407 6.44 16.42 -2.60
N ILE A 408 5.73 16.26 -1.47
CA ILE A 408 6.14 16.79 -0.17
C ILE A 408 7.47 16.18 0.30
N GLN A 409 7.62 14.87 0.15
CA GLN A 409 8.80 14.13 0.62
C GLN A 409 10.02 14.28 -0.30
N ARG A 410 9.85 14.92 -1.47
CA ARG A 410 10.93 15.30 -2.39
C ARG A 410 11.12 16.80 -2.52
N ASP A 411 10.42 17.59 -1.74
CA ASP A 411 10.61 19.03 -1.70
C ASP A 411 11.93 19.40 -0.99
N PRO A 412 12.85 20.13 -1.65
CA PRO A 412 14.10 20.58 -1.02
C PRO A 412 13.91 21.44 0.22
N GLN A 413 12.76 22.13 0.36
CA GLN A 413 12.42 22.90 1.56
C GLN A 413 12.19 22.02 2.77
N ASN A 414 11.68 20.80 2.56
CA ASN A 414 11.41 19.83 3.62
C ASN A 414 12.62 18.90 3.86
N TYR A 415 13.33 18.53 2.79
CA TYR A 415 14.46 17.59 2.81
C TYR A 415 15.61 18.10 1.92
N PRO A 416 16.70 18.63 2.49
CA PRO A 416 17.89 19.00 1.71
C PRO A 416 18.42 17.81 0.92
N GLU A 417 18.85 18.02 -0.35
CA GLU A 417 19.27 16.94 -1.27
C GLU A 417 18.27 15.79 -1.37
N PRO A 418 16.98 16.04 -1.74
CA PRO A 418 15.90 15.07 -1.58
C PRO A 418 16.07 13.82 -2.46
N ASN A 419 16.91 13.88 -3.49
CA ASN A 419 17.17 12.78 -4.41
C ASN A 419 18.32 11.87 -3.97
N LYS A 420 19.03 12.22 -2.87
CA LYS A 420 20.11 11.42 -2.31
C LYS A 420 19.56 10.53 -1.21
N PHE A 421 19.83 9.23 -1.33
CA PHE A 421 19.53 8.28 -0.26
C PHE A 421 20.49 8.49 0.91
N ASN A 422 19.98 8.92 2.05
CA ASN A 422 20.77 9.20 3.23
C ASN A 422 20.03 8.78 4.51
N PRO A 423 20.27 7.56 5.00
CA PRO A 423 19.64 7.06 6.24
C PRO A 423 19.93 7.92 7.48
N ASP A 424 21.04 8.65 7.51
CA ASP A 424 21.41 9.48 8.68
C ASP A 424 20.41 10.61 8.96
N ARG A 425 19.54 10.96 8.00
CA ARG A 425 18.41 11.87 8.25
C ARG A 425 17.49 11.38 9.36
N PHE A 426 17.39 10.07 9.55
CA PHE A 426 16.47 9.43 10.48
C PHE A 426 17.17 8.65 11.60
N TYR A 427 18.52 8.64 11.61
CA TYR A 427 19.26 7.78 12.52
C TYR A 427 19.11 8.16 14.00
N SER A 428 19.03 9.47 14.32
CA SER A 428 18.92 9.95 15.72
C SER A 428 17.50 9.90 16.26
N ASP A 429 16.48 10.17 15.42
CA ASP A 429 15.12 10.47 15.87
C ASP A 429 14.01 9.77 15.03
N ALA A 430 14.26 8.52 14.59
CA ALA A 430 13.35 7.77 13.72
C ALA A 430 11.89 7.75 14.21
N LYS A 431 11.66 7.51 15.49
CA LYS A 431 10.30 7.46 16.08
C LYS A 431 9.59 8.81 16.08
N GLN A 432 10.33 9.91 16.26
CA GLN A 432 9.78 11.26 16.21
C GLN A 432 9.46 11.69 14.79
N MET A 433 10.32 11.32 13.83
CA MET A 433 10.14 11.66 12.42
C MET A 433 8.97 10.93 11.76
N LEU A 434 8.65 9.69 12.16
CA LEU A 434 7.43 8.99 11.70
C LEU A 434 6.13 9.77 12.02
N ASN A 435 6.15 10.58 13.05
CA ASN A 435 5.02 11.41 13.45
C ASN A 435 5.17 12.87 13.00
N SER A 436 6.23 13.18 12.23
CA SER A 436 6.46 14.53 11.73
C SER A 436 5.50 14.88 10.61
N SER A 437 5.20 16.17 10.47
CA SER A 437 4.34 16.66 9.40
C SER A 437 5.00 16.66 8.02
N SER A 438 6.23 16.22 7.89
CA SER A 438 6.94 16.11 6.61
C SER A 438 7.04 14.67 6.09
N LEU A 439 6.86 13.65 6.94
CA LEU A 439 6.87 12.24 6.54
C LEU A 439 5.44 11.68 6.55
N PHE A 440 4.74 11.79 5.44
CA PHE A 440 3.32 11.41 5.30
C PHE A 440 3.09 9.99 4.80
N THR A 441 4.09 9.16 4.71
CA THR A 441 4.00 7.85 4.05
C THR A 441 2.84 6.98 4.55
N PHE A 442 2.57 7.02 5.85
CA PHE A 442 1.43 6.32 6.45
C PHE A 442 0.21 7.22 6.68
N GLY A 443 0.24 8.47 6.20
CA GLY A 443 -0.79 9.47 6.47
C GLY A 443 -0.70 10.09 7.87
N LEU A 444 -1.61 11.01 8.18
CA LEU A 444 -1.73 11.67 9.47
C LEU A 444 -3.16 11.66 9.97
N GLY A 445 -3.31 11.83 11.29
CA GLY A 445 -4.58 11.92 11.98
C GLY A 445 -5.33 10.59 12.05
N PRO A 446 -6.65 10.61 12.31
CA PRO A 446 -7.42 9.39 12.56
C PRO A 446 -7.46 8.39 11.38
N ARG A 447 -7.29 8.87 10.13
CA ARG A 447 -7.20 8.05 8.91
C ARG A 447 -5.78 7.56 8.60
N MET A 448 -4.82 7.74 9.51
CA MET A 448 -3.49 7.15 9.37
C MET A 448 -3.57 5.64 9.18
N CYS A 449 -2.64 5.07 8.42
CA CYS A 449 -2.57 3.62 8.19
C CYS A 449 -2.64 2.83 9.51
N ILE A 450 -3.58 1.89 9.60
CA ILE A 450 -3.78 1.07 10.79
C ILE A 450 -2.64 0.06 10.96
N GLY A 451 -2.07 -0.40 9.83
CA GLY A 451 -1.01 -1.40 9.79
C GLY A 451 0.41 -0.85 9.71
N ASN A 452 0.65 0.45 9.99
CA ASN A 452 1.98 1.05 9.87
C ASN A 452 3.06 0.31 10.67
N ARG A 453 2.76 -0.08 11.92
CA ARG A 453 3.66 -0.84 12.80
C ARG A 453 3.92 -2.25 12.27
N PHE A 454 2.88 -2.89 11.72
CA PHE A 454 2.98 -4.21 11.11
C PHE A 454 3.90 -4.16 9.87
N ALA A 455 3.67 -3.23 8.95
CA ALA A 455 4.44 -3.09 7.72
C ALA A 455 5.93 -2.81 7.99
N ILE A 456 6.24 -1.93 8.95
CA ILE A 456 7.63 -1.64 9.34
C ILE A 456 8.27 -2.88 9.97
N LEU A 457 7.58 -3.55 10.88
CA LEU A 457 8.10 -4.76 11.53
C LEU A 457 8.34 -5.88 10.53
N GLU A 458 7.39 -6.13 9.63
CA GLU A 458 7.48 -7.14 8.58
C GLU A 458 8.68 -6.88 7.68
N ALA A 459 8.89 -5.62 7.26
CA ALA A 459 10.04 -5.23 6.45
C ALA A 459 11.36 -5.39 7.21
N LYS A 460 11.42 -4.96 8.49
CA LYS A 460 12.60 -5.14 9.34
C LYS A 460 13.00 -6.59 9.45
N VAL A 461 12.04 -7.46 9.72
CA VAL A 461 12.31 -8.89 9.97
C VAL A 461 12.87 -9.55 8.72
N LEU A 462 12.30 -9.33 7.53
CA LEU A 462 12.84 -9.92 6.30
C LEU A 462 14.24 -9.37 5.98
N LEU A 463 14.40 -8.05 5.96
CA LEU A 463 15.68 -7.41 5.63
C LEU A 463 16.77 -7.83 6.61
N PHE A 464 16.46 -7.94 7.91
CA PHE A 464 17.37 -8.48 8.91
C PHE A 464 17.89 -9.86 8.53
N TYR A 465 17.00 -10.83 8.24
CA TYR A 465 17.44 -12.20 7.93
C TYR A 465 18.14 -12.33 6.57
N ILE A 466 17.80 -11.50 5.60
CA ILE A 466 18.51 -11.48 4.31
C ILE A 466 19.92 -10.93 4.50
N PHE A 467 20.07 -9.72 5.07
CA PHE A 467 21.38 -9.08 5.24
C PHE A 467 22.25 -9.74 6.32
N ALA A 468 21.66 -10.49 7.24
CA ALA A 468 22.41 -11.37 8.12
C ALA A 468 23.18 -12.46 7.37
N LYS A 469 22.61 -12.99 6.28
CA LYS A 469 23.12 -14.18 5.57
C LYS A 469 23.71 -13.90 4.20
N CYS A 470 23.32 -12.78 3.57
CA CYS A 470 23.65 -12.50 2.17
C CYS A 470 24.15 -11.07 1.97
N ASN A 471 24.99 -10.90 0.95
CA ASN A 471 25.27 -9.63 0.30
C ASN A 471 24.39 -9.51 -0.95
N LEU A 472 23.85 -8.33 -1.18
CA LEU A 472 23.18 -7.97 -2.42
C LEU A 472 24.16 -7.14 -3.26
N LEU A 473 24.52 -7.64 -4.43
CA LEU A 473 25.45 -6.97 -5.34
C LEU A 473 24.75 -6.59 -6.65
N PRO A 474 24.98 -5.39 -7.18
CA PRO A 474 24.47 -5.04 -8.50
C PRO A 474 24.91 -6.05 -9.56
N CYS A 475 24.05 -6.32 -10.53
CA CYS A 475 24.33 -7.19 -11.68
C CYS A 475 24.01 -6.43 -12.98
N ALA A 476 24.28 -7.06 -14.13
CA ALA A 476 24.03 -6.43 -15.44
C ALA A 476 22.56 -6.02 -15.67
N LYS A 477 21.61 -6.59 -14.92
CA LYS A 477 20.18 -6.25 -14.98
C LYS A 477 19.76 -5.17 -13.98
N THR A 478 20.63 -4.79 -13.05
CA THR A 478 20.34 -3.75 -12.05
C THR A 478 20.29 -2.38 -12.75
N SER A 479 19.14 -1.70 -12.66
CA SER A 479 18.96 -0.37 -13.24
C SER A 479 19.52 0.70 -12.29
N ILE A 480 20.65 1.31 -12.65
CA ILE A 480 21.26 2.42 -11.88
C ILE A 480 21.45 3.61 -12.83
N PRO A 481 20.82 4.77 -12.59
CA PRO A 481 19.81 5.01 -11.54
C PRO A 481 18.50 4.24 -11.79
N LEU A 482 17.73 4.03 -10.71
CA LEU A 482 16.43 3.39 -10.79
C LEU A 482 15.45 4.23 -11.61
N LYS A 483 14.69 3.57 -12.51
CA LYS A 483 13.61 4.19 -13.27
C LYS A 483 12.27 3.70 -12.77
N LEU A 484 11.36 4.64 -12.52
CA LEU A 484 10.01 4.31 -12.06
C LEU A 484 9.17 3.75 -13.21
N ASN A 485 8.35 2.75 -12.87
CA ASN A 485 7.41 2.15 -13.82
C ASN A 485 6.33 3.17 -14.20
N LYS A 486 6.10 3.30 -15.50
CA LYS A 486 5.09 4.19 -16.08
C LYS A 486 3.70 3.55 -16.19
N LYS A 487 3.59 2.26 -15.89
CA LYS A 487 2.34 1.50 -16.00
C LYS A 487 1.65 1.42 -14.65
N GLY A 488 0.42 1.94 -14.59
CA GLY A 488 -0.39 1.91 -13.37
C GLY A 488 -0.10 3.02 -12.36
N PHE A 489 -0.74 2.93 -11.20
CA PHE A 489 -0.68 3.95 -10.14
C PHE A 489 0.30 3.59 -9.02
N ALA A 490 0.71 2.32 -8.93
CA ALA A 490 1.64 1.85 -7.91
C ALA A 490 3.08 2.23 -8.28
N MET A 491 3.82 2.75 -7.30
CA MET A 491 5.24 3.03 -7.47
C MET A 491 6.02 1.72 -7.44
N THR A 492 6.77 1.44 -8.51
CA THR A 492 7.69 0.30 -8.60
C THR A 492 8.77 0.57 -9.64
N SER A 493 9.76 -0.30 -9.75
CA SER A 493 10.80 -0.20 -10.79
C SER A 493 10.26 -0.58 -12.16
N GLU A 494 10.69 0.13 -13.22
CA GLU A 494 10.35 -0.19 -14.62
C GLU A 494 10.95 -1.54 -15.06
N ASN A 495 12.17 -1.83 -14.61
CA ASN A 495 12.94 -3.00 -15.03
C ASN A 495 13.02 -4.09 -13.94
N GLY A 496 12.26 -3.98 -12.84
CA GLY A 496 12.38 -4.86 -11.68
C GLY A 496 13.57 -4.51 -10.77
N PHE A 497 13.75 -5.32 -9.72
CA PHE A 497 14.78 -5.14 -8.69
C PHE A 497 15.76 -6.33 -8.75
N TRP A 498 16.70 -6.29 -9.71
CA TRP A 498 17.62 -7.39 -9.97
C TRP A 498 18.92 -7.24 -9.19
N PHE A 499 19.30 -8.28 -8.47
CA PHE A 499 20.57 -8.36 -7.74
C PHE A 499 21.20 -9.74 -7.87
N ASN A 500 22.52 -9.78 -7.73
CA ASN A 500 23.28 -11.00 -7.49
C ASN A 500 23.35 -11.22 -5.98
N ILE A 501 22.83 -12.34 -5.52
CA ILE A 501 22.79 -12.72 -4.11
C ILE A 501 24.02 -13.57 -3.80
N GLN A 502 24.85 -13.13 -2.86
CA GLN A 502 26.02 -13.85 -2.42
C GLN A 502 25.93 -14.18 -0.92
N PRO A 503 26.08 -15.45 -0.52
CA PRO A 503 26.16 -15.80 0.89
C PRO A 503 27.31 -15.04 1.57
N ARG A 504 27.08 -14.55 2.79
CA ARG A 504 28.12 -13.94 3.62
C ARG A 504 29.00 -15.03 4.23
N ASN A 505 30.32 -14.89 4.12
CA ASN A 505 31.27 -15.68 4.86
C ASN A 505 31.38 -15.16 6.29
N ILE A 506 30.39 -15.47 7.13
CA ILE A 506 30.48 -15.21 8.56
C ILE A 506 31.54 -16.17 9.12
N LYS A 507 32.66 -15.66 9.62
CA LYS A 507 33.61 -16.48 10.39
C LYS A 507 32.80 -17.05 11.57
N LYS A 508 32.55 -18.36 11.55
CA LYS A 508 31.90 -19.07 12.65
C LYS A 508 32.76 -18.94 13.91
N GLY A 509 32.42 -17.98 14.77
CA GLY A 509 32.57 -18.20 16.19
C GLY A 509 31.56 -19.29 16.54
N GLU A 510 32.02 -20.34 17.15
CA GLU A 510 31.32 -21.58 17.44
C GLU A 510 29.88 -21.32 17.94
N VAL A 511 28.91 -21.60 17.12
CA VAL A 511 27.51 -21.75 17.55
C VAL A 511 27.17 -23.23 17.40
N GLU A 512 27.24 -23.96 18.51
CA GLU A 512 26.73 -25.32 18.60
C GLU A 512 25.25 -25.39 18.15
N LYS A 513 24.97 -26.41 17.33
CA LYS A 513 23.62 -26.76 16.93
C LYS A 513 22.82 -27.22 18.16
N ILE A 514 21.99 -26.36 18.71
CA ILE A 514 20.95 -26.80 19.64
C ILE A 514 19.73 -27.23 18.81
N THR A 515 19.62 -28.54 18.63
CA THR A 515 18.41 -29.20 18.11
C THR A 515 17.40 -29.30 19.26
N VAL A 516 16.29 -28.56 19.17
CA VAL A 516 15.14 -28.75 20.08
C VAL A 516 14.15 -29.70 19.41
N PRO A 517 13.74 -30.81 20.05
CA PRO A 517 12.79 -31.77 19.47
C PRO A 517 11.35 -31.24 19.54
N GLY A 518 10.69 -31.28 18.40
CA GLY A 518 9.27 -31.48 18.14
C GLY A 518 8.18 -30.87 19.00
N LYS A 519 7.47 -29.90 18.38
CA LYS A 519 6.00 -29.86 18.40
C LYS A 519 5.50 -29.14 17.13
N THR A 520 5.25 -29.93 16.12
CA THR A 520 4.56 -29.50 14.89
C THR A 520 3.06 -29.63 15.14
N MET A 521 2.34 -28.51 15.19
CA MET A 521 0.88 -28.53 15.09
C MET A 521 0.51 -28.42 13.61
N PHE A 522 0.06 -29.51 13.03
CA PHE A 522 -0.46 -29.56 11.66
C PHE A 522 -1.94 -29.17 11.65
N ILE A 523 -2.29 -28.25 10.77
CA ILE A 523 -3.67 -28.12 10.29
C ILE A 523 -3.70 -28.80 8.93
N GLU A 524 -4.59 -29.81 8.81
CA GLU A 524 -4.76 -30.63 7.61
C GLU A 524 -5.07 -29.78 6.35
N LYS A 525 -4.62 -30.30 5.22
CA LYS A 525 -4.86 -29.77 3.89
C LYS A 525 -6.34 -29.49 3.64
N ILE A 526 -6.64 -28.37 3.02
CA ILE A 526 -7.96 -28.04 2.48
C ILE A 526 -8.33 -29.13 1.46
N PRO A 527 -9.47 -29.84 1.59
CA PRO A 527 -9.86 -30.88 0.63
C PRO A 527 -10.12 -30.26 -0.75
N ASP A 528 -9.50 -30.83 -1.77
CA ASP A 528 -9.79 -30.53 -3.16
C ASP A 528 -11.23 -31.00 -3.47
N ARG A 529 -12.12 -30.07 -3.74
CA ARG A 529 -13.39 -30.40 -4.41
C ARG A 529 -13.12 -30.46 -5.91
N HIS A 530 -13.27 -31.66 -6.46
CA HIS A 530 -13.38 -31.85 -7.91
C HIS A 530 -14.59 -31.09 -8.46
N PRO A 531 -14.48 -30.44 -9.62
CA PRO A 531 -15.61 -29.84 -10.30
C PRO A 531 -16.29 -30.92 -11.18
N ASP A 532 -17.10 -31.79 -10.58
CA ASP A 532 -18.03 -32.62 -11.32
C ASP A 532 -19.18 -32.99 -10.36
N ASN A 533 -20.24 -32.23 -10.47
CA ASN A 533 -21.68 -32.51 -10.48
C ASN A 533 -22.50 -31.23 -10.30
#